data_55b3e947548a783e7282de58b80bc7ca
#
_entry.id   55b3e947548a783e7282de58b80bc7ca
#
_cell.length_a   1.000
_cell.length_b   1.000
_cell.length_c   1.000
_cell.angle_alpha   90.00
_cell.angle_beta   90.00
_cell.angle_gamma   90.00
#
_symmetry.space_group_name_H-M   'P 1'
#
loop_
_entity.id
_entity.type
_entity.pdbx_description
1 polymer ?
#
loop_
_entity_poly.entity_id
_entity_poly.type
_entity_poly.pdbx_seq_one_letter_code
_entity_poly.pdbx_strand_id
1 'polypeptide(L)'
;MKKFLEDGGSFRSLSEFQAGELYSIYCDLYSKRRPEKSAFSQVGKDFFHSFQKDFIGDVALINNEPVAFQLNLSSLSNYGLFVDFINIGYDTSVKNHSLGTLMMWRNLQLIESQALACHAPLTYSFGMMSGEYKKRWCNAYRVGRVITI
;
A
#
# COMPACT_ATOMS: atom_id res chain seq x y z
N MET A 1 -3.87 2.07 -16.03
CA MET A 1 -4.79 3.01 -15.35
C MET A 1 -5.99 3.36 -16.23
N LYS A 2 -5.80 3.89 -17.46
CA LYS A 2 -6.91 4.26 -18.37
C LYS A 2 -7.95 3.13 -18.50
N LYS A 3 -7.54 1.93 -18.91
CA LYS A 3 -8.43 0.77 -19.05
C LYS A 3 -9.19 0.44 -17.76
N PHE A 4 -8.54 0.56 -16.58
CA PHE A 4 -9.19 0.31 -15.30
C PHE A 4 -10.36 1.26 -15.04
N LEU A 5 -10.17 2.55 -15.35
CA LEU A 5 -11.21 3.57 -15.21
C LEU A 5 -12.34 3.39 -16.23
N GLU A 6 -12.00 3.04 -17.48
CA GLU A 6 -12.98 2.74 -18.54
C GLU A 6 -13.85 1.53 -18.22
N ASP A 7 -13.31 0.54 -17.50
CA ASP A 7 -14.01 -0.67 -17.05
C ASP A 7 -14.78 -0.46 -15.72
N GLY A 8 -15.06 0.79 -15.33
CA GLY A 8 -15.82 1.14 -14.12
C GLY A 8 -14.99 1.14 -12.83
N GLY A 9 -13.66 1.12 -12.95
CA GLY A 9 -12.77 1.24 -11.82
C GLY A 9 -12.68 2.67 -11.28
N SER A 10 -12.46 2.80 -9.97
CA SER A 10 -12.24 4.08 -9.29
C SER A 10 -11.22 3.93 -8.18
N PHE A 11 -10.77 5.07 -7.64
CA PHE A 11 -9.87 5.12 -6.49
C PHE A 11 -10.48 6.00 -5.41
N ARG A 12 -10.34 5.56 -4.17
CA ARG A 12 -10.79 6.29 -3.00
C ARG A 12 -9.65 6.38 -1.99
N SER A 13 -9.41 7.57 -1.45
CA SER A 13 -8.31 7.80 -0.51
C SER A 13 -8.47 6.99 0.77
N LEU A 14 -7.37 6.49 1.32
CA LEU A 14 -7.37 5.80 2.61
C LEU A 14 -7.93 6.68 3.74
N SER A 15 -7.77 8.00 3.64
CA SER A 15 -8.29 8.97 4.61
C SER A 15 -9.81 9.07 4.67
N GLU A 16 -10.52 8.56 3.66
CA GLU A 16 -11.99 8.57 3.59
C GLU A 16 -12.64 7.38 4.31
N PHE A 17 -11.84 6.43 4.76
CA PHE A 17 -12.33 5.23 5.44
C PHE A 17 -12.07 5.31 6.94
N GLN A 18 -12.91 4.64 7.73
CA GLN A 18 -12.63 4.42 9.14
C GLN A 18 -11.60 3.29 9.33
N ALA A 19 -10.83 3.33 10.42
CA ALA A 19 -9.79 2.33 10.70
C ALA A 19 -10.30 0.89 10.68
N GLY A 20 -11.48 0.65 11.26
CA GLY A 20 -12.11 -0.68 11.26
C GLY A 20 -12.53 -1.15 9.87
N GLU A 21 -13.00 -0.24 9.02
CA GLU A 21 -13.35 -0.53 7.62
C GLU A 21 -12.10 -0.88 6.81
N LEU A 22 -11.04 -0.06 6.91
CA LEU A 22 -9.75 -0.34 6.28
C LEU A 22 -9.17 -1.68 6.70
N TYR A 23 -9.25 -2.00 7.99
CA TYR A 23 -8.80 -3.29 8.49
C TYR A 23 -9.59 -4.46 7.88
N SER A 24 -10.90 -4.33 7.74
CA SER A 24 -11.75 -5.35 7.12
C SER A 24 -11.41 -5.52 5.64
N ILE A 25 -11.25 -4.42 4.89
CA ILE A 25 -10.81 -4.43 3.48
C ILE A 25 -9.43 -5.10 3.36
N TYR A 26 -8.49 -4.73 4.24
CA TYR A 26 -7.15 -5.33 4.25
C TYR A 26 -7.21 -6.85 4.45
N CYS A 27 -7.96 -7.32 5.46
CA CYS A 27 -8.06 -8.74 5.76
C CYS A 27 -8.68 -9.53 4.60
N ASP A 28 -9.76 -9.03 4.00
CA ASP A 28 -10.42 -9.67 2.86
C ASP A 28 -9.47 -9.78 1.66
N LEU A 29 -8.93 -8.66 1.20
CA LEU A 29 -8.07 -8.60 0.02
C LEU A 29 -6.72 -9.30 0.21
N TYR A 30 -6.16 -9.27 1.43
CA TYR A 30 -4.95 -10.03 1.74
C TYR A 30 -5.20 -11.53 1.66
N SER A 31 -6.31 -12.01 2.23
CA SER A 31 -6.69 -13.42 2.19
C SER A 31 -6.98 -13.91 0.77
N LYS A 32 -7.63 -13.10 -0.06
CA LYS A 32 -7.83 -13.39 -1.48
C LYS A 32 -6.51 -13.52 -2.25
N ARG A 33 -5.53 -12.70 -1.92
CA ARG A 33 -4.19 -12.77 -2.54
C ARG A 33 -3.35 -13.91 -2.00
N ARG A 34 -3.50 -14.22 -0.71
CA ARG A 34 -2.65 -15.16 0.02
C ARG A 34 -3.47 -16.08 0.91
N PRO A 35 -4.25 -16.99 0.33
CA PRO A 35 -5.15 -17.86 1.10
C PRO A 35 -4.41 -18.76 2.09
N GLU A 36 -3.13 -19.02 1.85
CA GLU A 36 -2.26 -19.82 2.72
C GLU A 36 -1.75 -19.06 3.97
N LYS A 37 -1.98 -17.75 4.05
CA LYS A 37 -1.49 -16.89 5.15
C LYS A 37 -2.64 -16.17 5.82
N SER A 38 -2.61 -16.18 7.15
CA SER A 38 -3.54 -15.33 7.92
C SER A 38 -3.13 -13.86 7.85
N ALA A 39 -4.08 -12.99 7.48
CA ALA A 39 -3.88 -11.54 7.52
C ALA A 39 -3.64 -11.06 8.95
N PHE A 40 -4.27 -11.68 9.94
CA PHE A 40 -4.18 -11.33 11.35
C PHE A 40 -2.79 -11.53 11.96
N SER A 41 -1.96 -12.42 11.39
CA SER A 41 -0.58 -12.63 11.84
C SER A 41 0.38 -11.54 11.37
N GLN A 42 -0.02 -10.68 10.44
CA GLN A 42 0.85 -9.66 9.83
C GLN A 42 0.63 -8.29 10.44
N VAL A 43 -0.61 -7.82 10.47
CA VAL A 43 -0.97 -6.49 10.95
C VAL A 43 -2.32 -6.58 11.68
N GLY A 44 -2.33 -6.30 12.97
CA GLY A 44 -3.53 -6.38 13.81
C GLY A 44 -4.44 -5.16 13.69
N LYS A 45 -5.66 -5.28 14.21
CA LYS A 45 -6.66 -4.20 14.21
C LYS A 45 -6.17 -2.95 14.94
N ASP A 46 -5.45 -3.12 16.04
CA ASP A 46 -4.93 -2.01 16.85
C ASP A 46 -3.92 -1.15 16.08
N PHE A 47 -3.16 -1.76 15.17
CA PHE A 47 -2.27 -1.02 14.27
C PHE A 47 -3.05 -0.05 13.37
N PHE A 48 -4.19 -0.48 12.80
CA PHE A 48 -5.01 0.38 11.97
C PHE A 48 -5.59 1.55 12.75
N HIS A 49 -6.03 1.33 13.99
CA HIS A 49 -6.52 2.41 14.85
C HIS A 49 -5.42 3.38 15.27
N SER A 50 -4.23 2.87 15.58
CA SER A 50 -3.12 3.69 16.08
C SER A 50 -2.49 4.55 14.97
N PHE A 51 -2.42 4.04 13.75
CA PHE A 51 -1.69 4.66 12.64
C PHE A 51 -2.58 5.15 11.49
N GLN A 52 -3.89 5.21 11.66
CA GLN A 52 -4.82 5.62 10.61
C GLN A 52 -4.43 6.94 9.93
N LYS A 53 -3.94 7.91 10.71
CA LYS A 53 -3.56 9.24 10.23
C LYS A 53 -2.27 9.23 9.39
N ASP A 54 -1.47 8.20 9.56
CA ASP A 54 -0.18 8.05 8.91
C ASP A 54 -0.26 7.17 7.65
N PHE A 55 -1.45 6.61 7.36
CA PHE A 55 -1.65 5.85 6.13
C PHE A 55 -1.75 6.78 4.92
N ILE A 56 -1.05 6.41 3.86
CA ILE A 56 -1.03 7.14 2.59
C ILE A 56 -1.30 6.20 1.42
N GLY A 57 -2.16 6.63 0.52
CA GLY A 57 -2.51 5.87 -0.67
C GLY A 57 -4.02 5.80 -0.90
N ASP A 58 -4.39 4.92 -1.81
CA ASP A 58 -5.77 4.69 -2.24
C ASP A 58 -6.18 3.22 -2.09
N VAL A 59 -7.49 3.01 -2.03
CA VAL A 59 -8.16 1.73 -2.31
C VAL A 59 -8.66 1.79 -3.76
N ALA A 60 -8.41 0.75 -4.55
CA ALA A 60 -9.03 0.59 -5.87
C ALA A 60 -10.38 -0.13 -5.72
N LEU A 61 -11.39 0.38 -6.39
CA LEU A 61 -12.74 -0.16 -6.40
C LEU A 61 -13.19 -0.47 -7.83
N ILE A 62 -14.04 -1.48 -7.99
CA ILE A 62 -14.84 -1.74 -9.20
C ILE A 62 -16.29 -1.84 -8.75
N ASN A 63 -17.17 -1.04 -9.35
CA ASN A 63 -18.58 -0.95 -8.95
C ASN A 63 -18.77 -0.68 -7.46
N ASN A 64 -17.93 0.19 -6.88
CA ASN A 64 -17.87 0.54 -5.45
C ASN A 64 -17.39 -0.58 -4.51
N GLU A 65 -17.03 -1.76 -5.03
CA GLU A 65 -16.45 -2.84 -4.22
C GLU A 65 -14.92 -2.78 -4.21
N PRO A 66 -14.26 -2.86 -3.04
CA PRO A 66 -12.81 -2.89 -2.94
C PRO A 66 -12.21 -4.10 -3.66
N VAL A 67 -11.28 -3.84 -4.60
CA VAL A 67 -10.58 -4.89 -5.36
C VAL A 67 -9.08 -4.91 -5.15
N ALA A 68 -8.49 -3.81 -4.68
CA ALA A 68 -7.10 -3.77 -4.27
C ALA A 68 -6.85 -2.69 -3.22
N PHE A 69 -5.96 -2.99 -2.30
CA PHE A 69 -5.54 -2.12 -1.21
C PHE A 69 -4.04 -2.26 -0.97
N GLN A 70 -3.32 -1.16 -0.95
CA GLN A 70 -1.91 -1.13 -0.61
C GLN A 70 -1.70 -0.36 0.69
N LEU A 71 -1.17 -1.04 1.70
CA LEU A 71 -0.88 -0.45 2.99
C LEU A 71 0.51 0.20 2.97
N ASN A 72 0.53 1.51 2.97
CA ASN A 72 1.73 2.32 3.15
C ASN A 72 1.59 3.15 4.42
N LEU A 73 2.67 3.24 5.17
CA LEU A 73 2.80 4.09 6.35
C LEU A 73 3.72 5.26 6.02
N SER A 74 3.31 6.48 6.34
CA SER A 74 4.09 7.68 6.05
C SER A 74 4.49 8.42 7.33
N SER A 75 5.61 9.11 7.27
CA SER A 75 6.07 10.02 8.31
C SER A 75 6.73 11.24 7.65
N LEU A 76 6.25 12.43 7.99
CA LEU A 76 6.83 13.69 7.53
C LEU A 76 7.68 14.29 8.66
N SER A 77 8.91 14.66 8.33
CA SER A 77 9.85 15.29 9.25
C SER A 77 10.62 16.42 8.55
N ASN A 78 11.49 17.11 9.28
CA ASN A 78 12.39 18.12 8.70
C ASN A 78 13.40 17.54 7.69
N TYR A 79 13.55 16.21 7.66
CA TYR A 79 14.48 15.52 6.74
C TYR A 79 13.77 15.02 5.48
N GLY A 80 12.44 15.03 5.43
CA GLY A 80 11.66 14.60 4.27
C GLY A 80 10.41 13.78 4.60
N LEU A 81 9.76 13.34 3.55
CA LEU A 81 8.65 12.39 3.59
C LEU A 81 9.21 10.96 3.47
N PHE A 82 9.01 10.16 4.50
CA PHE A 82 9.38 8.75 4.54
C PHE A 82 8.11 7.92 4.38
N VAL A 83 8.16 6.93 3.51
CA VAL A 83 7.03 6.02 3.28
C VAL A 83 7.51 4.58 3.27
N ASP A 84 6.91 3.75 4.11
CA ASP A 84 7.13 2.32 4.15
C ASP A 84 5.97 1.55 3.50
N PHE A 85 6.30 0.73 2.50
CA PHE A 85 5.39 -0.27 1.97
C PHE A 85 5.30 -1.44 2.95
N ILE A 86 4.17 -1.54 3.64
CA ILE A 86 3.93 -2.60 4.61
C ILE A 86 3.44 -3.87 3.90
N ASN A 87 2.33 -3.74 3.15
CA ASN A 87 1.73 -4.89 2.47
C ASN A 87 0.76 -4.45 1.36
N ILE A 88 0.30 -5.42 0.58
CA ILE A 88 -0.73 -5.24 -0.44
C ILE A 88 -1.67 -6.44 -0.47
N GLY A 89 -2.96 -6.19 -0.55
CA GLY A 89 -4.01 -7.17 -0.83
C GLY A 89 -4.71 -6.83 -2.14
N TYR A 90 -5.16 -7.83 -2.87
CA TYR A 90 -5.98 -7.64 -4.06
C TYR A 90 -6.76 -8.90 -4.42
N ASP A 91 -7.88 -8.71 -5.07
CA ASP A 91 -8.73 -9.79 -5.55
C ASP A 91 -8.11 -10.45 -6.79
N THR A 92 -7.69 -11.71 -6.64
CA THR A 92 -7.05 -12.49 -7.70
C THR A 92 -8.01 -12.98 -8.77
N SER A 93 -9.31 -12.87 -8.55
CA SER A 93 -10.35 -13.18 -9.54
C SER A 93 -10.46 -12.11 -10.63
N VAL A 94 -10.05 -10.87 -10.33
CA VAL A 94 -10.03 -9.73 -11.25
C VAL A 94 -8.80 -9.81 -12.17
N LYS A 95 -8.89 -10.63 -13.22
CA LYS A 95 -7.73 -10.98 -14.09
C LYS A 95 -7.42 -9.92 -15.16
N ASN A 96 -8.38 -9.07 -15.52
CA ASN A 96 -8.23 -8.10 -16.62
C ASN A 96 -7.34 -6.90 -16.29
N HIS A 97 -7.01 -6.74 -15.00
CA HIS A 97 -6.19 -5.66 -14.48
C HIS A 97 -5.06 -6.24 -13.64
N SER A 98 -3.84 -5.82 -13.89
CA SER A 98 -2.70 -6.16 -13.04
C SER A 98 -2.75 -5.33 -11.74
N LEU A 99 -3.71 -5.65 -10.85
CA LEU A 99 -4.06 -4.84 -9.68
C LEU A 99 -2.86 -4.48 -8.80
N GLY A 100 -1.93 -5.42 -8.59
CA GLY A 100 -0.71 -5.16 -7.82
C GLY A 100 0.16 -4.07 -8.46
N THR A 101 0.35 -4.11 -9.79
CA THR A 101 1.11 -3.10 -10.54
C THR A 101 0.35 -1.78 -10.60
N LEU A 102 -0.96 -1.84 -10.79
CA LEU A 102 -1.84 -0.67 -10.84
C LEU A 102 -1.74 0.12 -9.52
N MET A 103 -1.89 -0.56 -8.38
CA MET A 103 -1.81 0.05 -7.05
C MET A 103 -0.43 0.64 -6.77
N MET A 104 0.63 -0.10 -7.12
CA MET A 104 1.99 0.40 -6.96
C MET A 104 2.20 1.71 -7.75
N TRP A 105 1.80 1.71 -9.02
CA TRP A 105 1.93 2.89 -9.87
C TRP A 105 1.09 4.06 -9.37
N ARG A 106 -0.17 3.81 -9.02
CA ARG A 106 -1.09 4.83 -8.50
C ARG A 106 -0.56 5.48 -7.22
N ASN A 107 -0.14 4.67 -6.26
CA ASN A 107 0.32 5.18 -4.97
C ASN A 107 1.67 5.89 -5.08
N LEU A 108 2.60 5.42 -5.91
CA LEU A 108 3.86 6.13 -6.14
C LEU A 108 3.63 7.53 -6.70
N GLN A 109 2.72 7.69 -7.69
CA GLN A 109 2.37 9.01 -8.23
C GLN A 109 1.75 9.94 -7.18
N LEU A 110 0.86 9.41 -6.34
CA LEU A 110 0.22 10.15 -5.26
C LEU A 110 1.25 10.61 -4.21
N ILE A 111 2.13 9.70 -3.80
CA ILE A 111 3.17 9.95 -2.79
C ILE A 111 4.19 10.97 -3.32
N GLU A 112 4.61 10.85 -4.59
CA GLU A 112 5.50 11.83 -5.23
C GLU A 112 4.85 13.21 -5.28
N SER A 113 3.58 13.29 -5.67
CA SER A 113 2.85 14.56 -5.71
C SER A 113 2.76 15.20 -4.32
N GLN A 114 2.56 14.41 -3.28
CA GLN A 114 2.53 14.90 -1.91
C GLN A 114 3.90 15.40 -1.44
N ALA A 115 4.98 14.68 -1.75
CA ALA A 115 6.33 15.11 -1.43
C ALA A 115 6.68 16.45 -2.10
N LEU A 116 6.31 16.60 -3.38
CA LEU A 116 6.47 17.85 -4.13
C LEU A 116 5.67 19.00 -3.49
N ALA A 117 4.42 18.75 -3.12
CA ALA A 117 3.56 19.75 -2.47
C ALA A 117 4.10 20.22 -1.11
N CYS A 118 4.76 19.33 -0.38
CA CYS A 118 5.42 19.63 0.90
C CYS A 118 6.84 20.18 0.74
N HIS A 119 7.37 20.28 -0.48
CA HIS A 119 8.79 20.60 -0.74
C HIS A 119 9.77 19.70 0.02
N ALA A 120 9.42 18.43 0.19
CA ALA A 120 10.16 17.47 1.01
C ALA A 120 10.87 16.42 0.14
N PRO A 121 12.13 16.07 0.45
CA PRO A 121 12.75 14.88 -0.13
C PRO A 121 11.91 13.63 0.15
N LEU A 122 11.78 12.74 -0.84
CA LEU A 122 11.01 11.50 -0.70
C LEU A 122 11.94 10.30 -0.53
N THR A 123 11.67 9.50 0.51
CA THR A 123 12.26 8.17 0.69
C THR A 123 11.13 7.16 0.73
N TYR A 124 11.10 6.23 -0.23
CA TYR A 124 10.14 5.14 -0.28
C TYR A 124 10.84 3.79 -0.03
N SER A 125 10.45 3.11 1.03
CA SER A 125 10.99 1.81 1.42
C SER A 125 10.07 0.67 1.01
N PHE A 126 10.61 -0.33 0.34
CA PHE A 126 9.91 -1.60 0.05
C PHE A 126 10.15 -2.66 1.13
N GLY A 127 10.75 -2.26 2.26
CA GLY A 127 11.15 -3.18 3.31
C GLY A 127 12.19 -4.20 2.84
N MET A 128 12.23 -5.36 3.48
CA MET A 128 13.17 -6.42 3.13
C MET A 128 13.00 -6.89 1.68
N MET A 129 14.11 -7.15 0.99
CA MET A 129 14.13 -7.69 -0.38
C MET A 129 13.72 -9.17 -0.37
N SER A 130 12.44 -9.42 -0.21
CA SER A 130 11.82 -10.75 -0.08
C SER A 130 11.31 -11.35 -1.40
N GLY A 131 11.49 -10.66 -2.51
CA GLY A 131 11.04 -11.16 -3.82
C GLY A 131 11.62 -10.38 -4.99
N GLU A 132 11.91 -11.10 -6.08
CA GLU A 132 12.50 -10.55 -7.30
C GLU A 132 11.68 -9.42 -7.95
N TYR A 133 10.35 -9.42 -7.76
CA TYR A 133 9.47 -8.37 -8.29
C TYR A 133 9.83 -6.98 -7.77
N LYS A 134 10.41 -6.88 -6.57
CA LYS A 134 10.81 -5.60 -5.97
C LYS A 134 11.93 -4.92 -6.75
N LYS A 135 12.80 -5.69 -7.42
CA LYS A 135 13.87 -5.16 -8.28
C LYS A 135 13.36 -4.31 -9.45
N ARG A 136 12.08 -4.44 -9.81
CA ARG A 136 11.44 -3.60 -10.85
C ARG A 136 11.09 -2.20 -10.36
N TRP A 137 11.06 -1.99 -9.03
CA TRP A 137 10.57 -0.78 -8.40
C TRP A 137 11.63 -0.05 -7.59
N CYS A 138 12.64 -0.75 -7.11
CA CYS A 138 13.64 -0.18 -6.22
C CYS A 138 15.01 -0.86 -6.36
N ASN A 139 16.05 -0.13 -5.91
CA ASN A 139 17.39 -0.68 -5.72
C ASN A 139 17.51 -1.27 -4.32
N ALA A 140 18.29 -2.35 -4.18
CA ALA A 140 18.61 -2.91 -2.88
C ALA A 140 19.81 -2.19 -2.26
N TYR A 141 19.66 -1.72 -1.02
CA TYR A 141 20.74 -1.16 -0.22
C TYR A 141 20.95 -2.00 1.04
N ARG A 142 22.20 -2.15 1.48
CA ARG A 142 22.50 -2.72 2.79
C ARG A 142 22.23 -1.67 3.87
N VAL A 143 21.29 -1.94 4.75
CA VAL A 143 20.90 -1.02 5.84
C VAL A 143 21.59 -1.30 7.18
N GLY A 144 22.61 -2.15 7.22
CA GLY A 144 23.37 -2.47 8.42
C GLY A 144 23.11 -3.89 8.94
N ARG A 145 23.60 -4.18 10.15
CA ARG A 145 23.39 -5.46 10.85
C ARG A 145 22.28 -5.29 11.88
N VAL A 146 21.38 -6.25 11.95
CA VAL A 146 20.45 -6.36 13.06
C VAL A 146 21.22 -6.89 14.27
N ILE A 147 21.18 -6.16 15.38
CA ILE A 147 21.68 -6.66 16.67
C ILE A 147 20.46 -7.30 17.34
N THR A 148 20.48 -8.59 17.48
CA THR A 148 19.51 -9.32 18.31
C THR A 148 20.04 -9.31 19.75
N ILE A 149 19.29 -8.74 20.66
CA ILE A 149 19.55 -8.77 22.10
C ILE A 149 18.82 -9.97 22.69
#